data_21af503b8f6a04e3958de7eed72b6b66
#
_entry.id   21af503b8f6a04e3958de7eed72b6b66
#
_cell.length_a   1.000
_cell.length_b   1.000
_cell.length_c   1.000
_cell.angle_alpha   90.00
_cell.angle_beta   90.00
_cell.angle_gamma   90.00
#
_symmetry.space_group_name_H-M   'P 1'
#
loop_
_entity.id
_entity.type
_entity.pdbx_description
1 polymer ?
#
loop_
_entity_poly.entity_id
_entity_poly.type
_entity_poly.pdbx_seq_one_letter_code
_entity_poly.pdbx_strand_id
1 'polypeptide(L)'
;MCDSVQEQGTGGPVADWANRRVVAARRRTANYACLAAATCLICGALFAQDDSTRRIVPQEFVQARHGKSAAGAAASPRYKLVSSDGRFAASGPGSELRQLGVTIWRLRPAVKTDTGARLLVQDGAETMEWTPERVSANGTLTEGDRVRVSIESPQTGYLYVIDREQYANKQLGEPYLIFPTSRVRNGDNAVTAGRLIELPSQDDQPNFFTLRSTKAGESGELLTLLVTKKPIAGLTIGPKPLALTEGQVAAWQKQWGKPVEQLELVGGVGKTWTKAEQQAGADGTRLLTQEDPGPQTIYRVVTHTEEPVLVTVGLRYRETEAKSKKQQASATPASK
;
A
#
# COMPACT_ATOMS: atom_id res chain seq x y z
N MET A 1 26.63 46.53 47.79
CA MET A 1 25.72 46.33 48.90
C MET A 1 25.20 44.93 48.69
N CYS A 2 25.86 43.94 49.29
CA CYS A 2 25.52 43.30 50.56
C CYS A 2 24.23 42.55 50.41
N ASP A 3 24.09 41.29 50.68
CA ASP A 3 24.89 40.36 51.46
C ASP A 3 24.52 38.93 51.13
N SER A 4 25.50 38.08 51.20
CA SER A 4 25.51 36.66 51.38
C SER A 4 24.78 36.22 52.67
N VAL A 5 24.17 35.04 52.71
CA VAL A 5 24.27 34.14 53.86
C VAL A 5 24.12 32.67 53.38
N GLN A 6 25.13 31.95 53.78
CA GLN A 6 25.34 30.52 53.74
C GLN A 6 24.90 29.95 55.11
N GLU A 7 24.39 28.67 55.13
CA GLU A 7 24.61 27.67 56.22
C GLU A 7 23.82 26.42 55.88
N GLN A 8 24.45 25.28 55.58
CA GLN A 8 25.12 24.28 56.42
C GLN A 8 24.18 23.51 57.38
N GLY A 9 24.24 22.22 57.24
CA GLY A 9 24.20 21.34 58.41
C GLY A 9 23.38 20.08 58.26
N THR A 10 24.09 19.01 58.12
CA THR A 10 24.18 17.74 58.93
C THR A 10 23.02 16.74 58.67
N GLY A 11 23.20 15.51 58.40
CA GLY A 11 24.14 14.52 58.78
C GLY A 11 23.38 13.27 59.29
N GLY A 12 23.41 12.15 58.59
CA GLY A 12 23.34 10.72 58.87
C GLY A 12 22.28 10.18 59.85
N PRO A 13 22.15 8.88 60.04
CA PRO A 13 23.06 7.82 59.65
C PRO A 13 22.43 6.53 59.07
N VAL A 14 23.31 5.69 58.55
CA VAL A 14 23.25 4.29 58.19
C VAL A 14 22.73 3.38 59.32
N ALA A 15 21.91 2.39 59.00
CA ALA A 15 21.75 1.14 59.76
C ALA A 15 21.27 0.05 58.80
N ASP A 16 22.11 -0.72 58.41
CA ASP A 16 22.53 -2.10 58.44
C ASP A 16 21.69 -2.98 59.38
N TRP A 17 21.00 -3.98 58.84
CA TRP A 17 20.58 -5.20 59.54
C TRP A 17 20.63 -6.41 58.60
N ALA A 18 21.77 -7.05 58.66
CA ALA A 18 21.99 -8.39 58.16
C ALA A 18 21.41 -9.45 59.15
N ASN A 19 21.13 -10.60 58.58
CA ASN A 19 21.10 -11.92 59.19
C ASN A 19 19.99 -12.28 60.17
N ARG A 20 19.16 -13.24 59.79
CA ARG A 20 18.89 -14.45 60.64
C ARG A 20 18.53 -15.64 59.74
N ARG A 21 19.47 -16.59 59.74
CA ARG A 21 19.21 -18.02 59.51
C ARG A 21 18.52 -18.61 60.75
N VAL A 22 17.68 -19.66 60.61
CA VAL A 22 17.49 -20.85 61.44
C VAL A 22 16.50 -21.74 60.70
N VAL A 23 16.88 -22.85 60.13
CA VAL A 23 17.14 -24.23 60.54
C VAL A 23 15.86 -25.05 60.83
N ALA A 24 15.66 -26.00 59.96
CA ALA A 24 15.26 -27.40 60.07
C ALA A 24 13.99 -27.83 60.80
N ALA A 25 13.21 -28.67 60.13
CA ALA A 25 12.83 -29.98 60.67
C ALA A 25 12.32 -30.94 59.61
N ARG A 26 12.96 -32.11 59.61
CA ARG A 26 12.57 -33.35 58.92
C ARG A 26 11.32 -33.98 59.58
N ARG A 27 10.52 -34.70 58.76
CA ARG A 27 9.96 -36.04 58.97
C ARG A 27 9.15 -36.42 57.73
N ARG A 28 9.59 -37.41 56.93
CA ARG A 28 9.36 -38.89 56.95
C ARG A 28 7.88 -39.27 57.05
N THR A 29 7.30 -39.90 56.10
CA THR A 29 7.11 -41.30 55.68
C THR A 29 5.90 -41.30 54.78
N ALA A 30 5.66 -42.05 53.84
CA ALA A 30 5.94 -43.38 53.34
C ALA A 30 4.81 -43.74 52.39
N ASN A 31 5.19 -44.30 51.23
CA ASN A 31 4.49 -45.28 50.42
C ASN A 31 2.97 -45.14 50.14
N TYR A 32 2.65 -45.05 48.84
CA TYR A 32 1.89 -46.11 48.16
C TYR A 32 2.09 -46.01 46.67
N ALA A 33 2.61 -47.08 46.11
CA ALA A 33 2.64 -47.33 44.68
C ALA A 33 1.22 -47.56 44.18
N CYS A 34 0.83 -46.83 43.12
CA CYS A 34 -0.21 -47.27 42.20
C CYS A 34 0.29 -47.00 40.78
N LEU A 35 0.63 -48.08 40.09
CA LEU A 35 0.75 -48.14 38.66
C LEU A 35 -0.59 -47.72 38.06
N ALA A 36 -0.60 -46.64 37.34
CA ALA A 36 -1.59 -46.40 36.30
C ALA A 36 -0.84 -45.97 35.04
N ALA A 37 -0.78 -46.86 34.11
CA ALA A 37 -0.35 -46.59 32.75
C ALA A 37 -1.31 -45.58 32.14
N ALA A 38 -0.94 -44.32 32.12
CA ALA A 38 -1.60 -43.31 31.33
C ALA A 38 -0.76 -43.11 30.06
N THR A 39 -1.18 -43.75 28.99
CA THR A 39 -0.83 -43.47 27.62
C THR A 39 -0.96 -41.97 27.37
N CYS A 40 0.18 -41.26 27.32
CA CYS A 40 0.24 -39.92 26.79
C CYS A 40 -0.06 -39.99 25.28
N LEU A 41 -1.31 -39.87 24.93
CA LEU A 41 -1.72 -39.36 23.65
C LEU A 41 -1.21 -37.92 23.57
N ILE A 42 -0.04 -37.75 22.95
CA ILE A 42 0.41 -36.48 22.47
C ILE A 42 -0.56 -36.13 21.32
N CYS A 43 -1.67 -35.51 21.69
CA CYS A 43 -2.51 -34.78 20.78
C CYS A 43 -1.66 -33.61 20.30
N GLY A 44 -0.93 -33.81 19.21
CA GLY A 44 -0.39 -32.73 18.40
C GLY A 44 -1.57 -31.87 17.99
N ALA A 45 -1.82 -30.81 18.77
CA ALA A 45 -2.62 -29.70 18.29
C ALA A 45 -1.86 -29.16 17.09
N LEU A 46 -2.16 -29.68 15.91
CA LEU A 46 -2.01 -28.95 14.69
C LEU A 46 -2.77 -27.65 14.94
N PHE A 47 -2.05 -26.59 15.24
CA PHE A 47 -2.55 -25.24 15.05
C PHE A 47 -2.84 -25.15 13.56
N ALA A 48 -4.01 -25.57 13.16
CA ALA A 48 -4.64 -25.07 11.97
C ALA A 48 -4.69 -23.56 12.21
N GLN A 49 -3.77 -22.85 11.60
CA GLN A 49 -3.84 -21.40 11.53
C GLN A 49 -5.21 -21.09 10.97
N ASP A 50 -6.07 -20.57 11.83
CA ASP A 50 -7.43 -20.24 11.52
C ASP A 50 -7.41 -19.21 10.38
N ASP A 51 -7.71 -19.70 9.16
CA ASP A 51 -7.83 -18.89 7.95
C ASP A 51 -8.97 -17.87 8.08
N SER A 52 -9.77 -17.98 9.16
CA SER A 52 -10.88 -17.07 9.46
C SER A 52 -10.40 -15.69 9.87
N THR A 53 -9.26 -15.57 10.57
CA THR A 53 -8.66 -14.28 10.93
C THR A 53 -8.16 -13.50 9.72
N ARG A 54 -7.78 -14.19 8.63
CA ARG A 54 -7.39 -13.55 7.38
C ARG A 54 -8.56 -13.04 6.55
N ARG A 55 -9.78 -13.49 6.83
CA ARG A 55 -11.00 -13.10 6.09
C ARG A 55 -11.68 -11.84 6.62
N ILE A 56 -11.44 -11.46 7.85
CA ILE A 56 -12.09 -10.33 8.52
C ILE A 56 -11.56 -9.00 7.99
N VAL A 57 -10.29 -8.91 7.68
CA VAL A 57 -9.56 -7.68 7.35
C VAL A 57 -10.06 -6.95 6.09
N PRO A 58 -10.33 -7.63 4.98
CA PRO A 58 -10.86 -6.96 3.78
C PRO A 58 -12.31 -6.50 3.93
N GLN A 59 -13.08 -7.18 4.77
CA GLN A 59 -14.44 -6.74 5.11
C GLN A 59 -14.42 -5.45 5.90
N GLU A 60 -13.48 -5.27 6.83
CA GLU A 60 -13.30 -4.02 7.58
C GLU A 60 -13.04 -2.82 6.68
N PHE A 61 -12.26 -2.99 5.60
CA PHE A 61 -12.01 -1.90 4.65
C PHE A 61 -13.29 -1.41 3.97
N VAL A 62 -14.11 -2.32 3.46
CA VAL A 62 -15.40 -1.97 2.83
C VAL A 62 -16.43 -1.54 3.88
N GLN A 63 -16.43 -2.17 5.07
CA GLN A 63 -17.33 -1.82 6.17
C GLN A 63 -17.02 -0.45 6.78
N ALA A 64 -15.79 0.03 6.69
CA ALA A 64 -15.43 1.38 7.10
C ALA A 64 -16.02 2.46 6.18
N ARG A 65 -16.51 2.10 4.99
CA ARG A 65 -17.22 3.01 4.10
C ARG A 65 -18.61 3.33 4.66
N HIS A 66 -19.17 4.45 4.26
CA HIS A 66 -20.49 4.91 4.70
C HIS A 66 -21.61 4.01 4.16
N GLY A 67 -22.67 3.86 4.96
CA GLY A 67 -23.85 3.09 4.58
C GLY A 67 -23.94 1.71 5.21
N LYS A 68 -25.15 1.14 5.27
CA LYS A 68 -25.40 -0.23 5.70
C LYS A 68 -25.38 -1.13 4.49
N SER A 69 -24.73 -2.29 4.58
CA SER A 69 -24.89 -3.35 3.59
C SER A 69 -26.35 -3.74 3.55
N ALA A 70 -27.00 -3.68 2.37
CA ALA A 70 -28.36 -4.17 2.21
C ALA A 70 -28.38 -5.67 2.56
N ALA A 71 -29.34 -6.09 3.37
CA ALA A 71 -29.57 -7.49 3.64
C ALA A 71 -29.91 -8.20 2.30
N GLY A 72 -28.96 -8.98 1.78
CA GLY A 72 -29.04 -9.59 0.45
C GLY A 72 -27.94 -9.15 -0.53
N ALA A 73 -26.99 -8.32 -0.08
CA ALA A 73 -25.87 -7.86 -0.89
C ALA A 73 -25.04 -9.04 -1.43
N ALA A 74 -24.55 -8.85 -2.67
CA ALA A 74 -23.58 -9.75 -3.31
C ALA A 74 -22.47 -10.15 -2.33
N ALA A 75 -21.97 -11.37 -2.46
CA ALA A 75 -20.94 -11.91 -1.57
C ALA A 75 -19.82 -10.90 -1.38
N SER A 76 -19.50 -10.60 -0.12
CA SER A 76 -18.42 -9.66 0.24
C SER A 76 -17.15 -9.95 -0.55
N PRO A 77 -16.46 -8.94 -1.08
CA PRO A 77 -15.25 -9.13 -1.87
C PRO A 77 -14.20 -9.91 -1.05
N ARG A 78 -13.58 -10.90 -1.67
CA ARG A 78 -12.55 -11.72 -1.04
C ARG A 78 -11.19 -11.22 -1.48
N TYR A 79 -10.31 -11.02 -0.52
CA TYR A 79 -8.92 -10.65 -0.78
C TYR A 79 -7.98 -11.74 -0.29
N LYS A 80 -6.83 -11.87 -0.92
CA LYS A 80 -5.73 -12.74 -0.50
C LYS A 80 -4.51 -11.89 -0.16
N LEU A 81 -3.75 -12.29 0.86
CA LEU A 81 -2.45 -11.69 1.15
C LEU A 81 -1.48 -12.06 0.02
N VAL A 82 -0.83 -11.08 -0.58
CA VAL A 82 0.15 -11.25 -1.65
C VAL A 82 1.56 -11.05 -1.14
N SER A 83 1.79 -10.04 -0.32
CA SER A 83 3.08 -9.77 0.29
C SER A 83 2.92 -9.11 1.65
N SER A 84 3.96 -9.26 2.48
CA SER A 84 4.08 -8.58 3.77
C SER A 84 5.55 -8.31 4.04
N ASP A 85 5.92 -7.06 4.25
CA ASP A 85 7.31 -6.63 4.45
C ASP A 85 7.77 -6.75 5.92
N GLY A 86 7.00 -7.41 6.77
CA GLY A 86 7.35 -7.57 8.17
C GLY A 86 6.20 -7.99 9.09
N ARG A 87 6.46 -7.98 10.40
CA ARG A 87 5.41 -8.24 11.39
C ARG A 87 4.49 -7.03 11.48
N PHE A 88 3.25 -7.26 11.13
CA PHE A 88 2.18 -6.30 11.21
C PHE A 88 1.56 -6.35 12.62
N ALA A 89 1.95 -5.45 13.47
CA ALA A 89 1.34 -5.30 14.78
C ALA A 89 0.99 -3.82 15.01
N ALA A 90 -0.29 -3.53 15.15
CA ALA A 90 -0.71 -2.26 15.71
C ALA A 90 -0.39 -2.28 17.20
N SER A 91 0.80 -1.82 17.56
CA SER A 91 1.31 -1.92 18.92
C SER A 91 1.74 -0.55 19.40
N GLY A 92 0.88 0.12 20.14
CA GLY A 92 1.21 1.34 20.85
C GLY A 92 0.08 2.37 20.86
N PRO A 93 0.07 3.24 21.86
CA PRO A 93 -0.90 4.34 21.93
C PRO A 93 -0.78 5.24 20.70
N GLY A 94 -1.91 5.53 20.04
CA GLY A 94 -1.96 6.40 18.86
C GLY A 94 -1.56 5.73 17.53
N SER A 95 -1.28 4.42 17.51
CA SER A 95 -1.08 3.67 16.26
C SER A 95 -2.43 3.31 15.64
N GLU A 96 -2.57 3.59 14.35
CA GLU A 96 -3.78 3.31 13.57
C GLU A 96 -3.43 2.47 12.35
N LEU A 97 -4.29 1.50 12.07
CA LEU A 97 -4.24 0.75 10.84
C LEU A 97 -4.83 1.60 9.71
N ARG A 98 -4.00 1.96 8.75
CA ARG A 98 -4.42 2.69 7.56
C ARG A 98 -4.48 1.72 6.38
N GLN A 99 -5.50 1.86 5.56
CA GLN A 99 -5.74 1.00 4.40
C GLN A 99 -5.94 1.87 3.17
N LEU A 100 -5.00 1.81 2.23
CA LEU A 100 -5.03 2.52 0.96
C LEU A 100 -5.52 1.57 -0.13
N GLY A 101 -6.65 1.88 -0.76
CA GLY A 101 -7.16 1.12 -1.89
C GLY A 101 -6.56 1.62 -3.21
N VAL A 102 -6.09 0.71 -4.06
CA VAL A 102 -5.54 1.03 -5.38
C VAL A 102 -6.11 0.09 -6.43
N THR A 103 -6.54 0.65 -7.54
CA THR A 103 -6.88 -0.13 -8.74
C THR A 103 -6.14 0.44 -9.93
N ILE A 104 -5.34 -0.39 -10.58
CA ILE A 104 -4.68 -0.06 -11.83
C ILE A 104 -5.59 -0.57 -12.96
N TRP A 105 -5.88 0.30 -13.88
CA TRP A 105 -6.69 0.04 -15.07
C TRP A 105 -5.81 0.08 -16.29
N ARG A 106 -5.74 -1.03 -17.02
CA ARG A 106 -5.20 -1.05 -18.39
C ARG A 106 -6.32 -0.73 -19.36
N LEU A 107 -6.09 0.21 -20.25
CA LEU A 107 -7.03 0.58 -21.30
C LEU A 107 -6.78 -0.28 -22.54
N ARG A 108 -7.82 -0.87 -23.08
CA ARG A 108 -7.81 -1.51 -24.41
C ARG A 108 -8.93 -0.95 -25.28
N PRO A 109 -8.82 -1.00 -26.61
CA PRO A 109 -9.92 -0.64 -27.48
C PRO A 109 -11.19 -1.40 -27.12
N ALA A 110 -12.34 -0.69 -27.08
CA ALA A 110 -13.61 -1.30 -26.78
C ALA A 110 -14.07 -2.22 -27.89
N VAL A 111 -14.66 -3.34 -27.52
CA VAL A 111 -15.30 -4.28 -28.45
C VAL A 111 -16.81 -4.37 -28.19
N LYS A 112 -17.56 -4.80 -29.21
CA LYS A 112 -19.04 -4.84 -29.13
C LYS A 112 -19.58 -5.69 -27.97
N THR A 113 -18.81 -6.71 -27.56
CA THR A 113 -19.19 -7.63 -26.47
C THR A 113 -18.90 -7.09 -25.07
N ASP A 114 -18.26 -5.93 -24.94
CA ASP A 114 -17.99 -5.32 -23.64
C ASP A 114 -19.29 -4.88 -22.98
N THR A 115 -19.50 -5.38 -21.76
CA THR A 115 -20.67 -5.06 -20.94
C THR A 115 -20.40 -3.97 -19.90
N GLY A 116 -19.12 -3.65 -19.69
CA GLY A 116 -18.65 -2.63 -18.73
C GLY A 116 -18.85 -1.20 -19.22
N ALA A 117 -18.48 -0.27 -18.37
CA ALA A 117 -18.39 1.13 -18.72
C ALA A 117 -17.23 1.37 -19.69
N ARG A 118 -17.35 2.40 -20.52
CA ARG A 118 -16.35 2.77 -21.49
C ARG A 118 -15.81 4.16 -21.19
N LEU A 119 -14.56 4.38 -21.54
CA LEU A 119 -13.89 5.65 -21.46
C LEU A 119 -13.74 6.22 -22.87
N LEU A 120 -14.17 7.46 -23.06
CA LEU A 120 -13.85 8.19 -24.28
C LEU A 120 -12.43 8.73 -24.18
N VAL A 121 -11.60 8.34 -25.14
CA VAL A 121 -10.21 8.77 -25.22
C VAL A 121 -10.05 9.57 -26.51
N GLN A 122 -9.55 10.77 -26.36
CA GLN A 122 -9.16 11.58 -27.52
C GLN A 122 -7.71 11.25 -27.89
N ASP A 123 -7.50 10.78 -29.11
CA ASP A 123 -6.19 10.46 -29.66
C ASP A 123 -6.00 11.27 -30.97
N GLY A 124 -5.34 12.40 -30.85
CA GLY A 124 -5.29 13.40 -31.93
C GLY A 124 -6.66 14.00 -32.24
N ALA A 125 -7.13 13.85 -33.47
CA ALA A 125 -8.44 14.33 -33.92
C ALA A 125 -9.56 13.30 -33.74
N GLU A 126 -9.24 12.07 -33.39
CA GLU A 126 -10.21 10.98 -33.24
C GLU A 126 -10.58 10.74 -31.78
N THR A 127 -11.87 10.49 -31.54
CA THR A 127 -12.38 10.05 -30.26
C THR A 127 -12.71 8.57 -30.36
N MET A 128 -12.08 7.78 -29.51
CA MET A 128 -12.25 6.32 -29.48
C MET A 128 -12.77 5.88 -28.12
N GLU A 129 -13.60 4.82 -28.15
CA GLU A 129 -14.03 4.15 -26.93
C GLU A 129 -12.99 3.13 -26.49
N TRP A 130 -12.63 3.21 -25.22
CA TRP A 130 -11.71 2.28 -24.55
C TRP A 130 -12.38 1.62 -23.37
N THR A 131 -12.04 0.36 -23.14
CA THR A 131 -12.52 -0.42 -22.00
C THR A 131 -11.40 -0.54 -20.99
N PRO A 132 -11.54 0.05 -19.79
CA PRO A 132 -10.61 -0.18 -18.70
C PRO A 132 -10.78 -1.58 -18.11
N GLU A 133 -9.67 -2.29 -17.93
CA GLU A 133 -9.61 -3.62 -17.29
C GLU A 133 -8.70 -3.57 -16.07
N ARG A 134 -9.13 -4.21 -14.98
CA ARG A 134 -8.34 -4.32 -13.75
C ARG A 134 -7.08 -5.13 -13.97
N VAL A 135 -5.95 -4.61 -13.50
CA VAL A 135 -4.65 -5.28 -13.52
C VAL A 135 -4.22 -5.56 -12.07
N SER A 136 -3.57 -6.71 -11.85
CA SER A 136 -2.90 -6.98 -10.58
C SER A 136 -1.80 -5.95 -10.34
N ALA A 137 -1.60 -5.51 -9.12
CA ALA A 137 -0.46 -4.65 -8.76
C ALA A 137 0.91 -5.25 -9.09
N ASN A 138 0.98 -6.60 -9.18
CA ASN A 138 2.18 -7.32 -9.64
C ASN A 138 2.01 -7.88 -11.06
N GLY A 139 0.95 -7.46 -11.78
CA GLY A 139 0.68 -7.90 -13.13
C GLY A 139 1.69 -7.30 -14.11
N THR A 140 1.93 -8.04 -15.19
CA THR A 140 2.81 -7.55 -16.26
C THR A 140 2.02 -6.70 -17.23
N LEU A 141 2.53 -5.51 -17.48
CA LEU A 141 2.06 -4.57 -18.49
C LEU A 141 3.00 -4.62 -19.70
N THR A 142 2.58 -4.07 -20.82
CA THR A 142 3.38 -4.00 -22.02
C THR A 142 3.76 -2.55 -22.27
N GLU A 143 4.96 -2.32 -22.79
CA GLU A 143 5.35 -1.00 -23.26
C GLU A 143 4.35 -0.49 -24.31
N GLY A 144 3.85 0.72 -24.11
CA GLY A 144 2.77 1.30 -24.91
C GLY A 144 1.37 1.13 -24.30
N ASP A 145 1.22 0.28 -23.27
CA ASP A 145 -0.06 0.19 -22.56
C ASP A 145 -0.47 1.56 -22.02
N ARG A 146 -1.75 1.85 -22.14
CA ARG A 146 -2.37 3.03 -21.53
C ARG A 146 -2.97 2.62 -20.21
N VAL A 147 -2.64 3.35 -19.17
CA VAL A 147 -3.07 3.02 -17.80
C VAL A 147 -3.72 4.20 -17.09
N ARG A 148 -4.56 3.89 -16.13
CA ARG A 148 -5.14 4.82 -15.16
C ARG A 148 -5.02 4.20 -13.78
N VAL A 149 -5.03 5.04 -12.76
CA VAL A 149 -4.99 4.58 -11.37
C VAL A 149 -6.14 5.20 -10.59
N SER A 150 -6.95 4.36 -9.96
CA SER A 150 -7.96 4.80 -8.99
C SER A 150 -7.44 4.54 -7.59
N ILE A 151 -7.53 5.54 -6.72
CA ILE A 151 -7.00 5.52 -5.36
C ILE A 151 -8.12 5.88 -4.39
N GLU A 152 -8.33 5.05 -3.37
CA GLU A 152 -9.17 5.33 -2.22
C GLU A 152 -8.28 5.66 -1.03
N SER A 153 -8.28 6.93 -0.63
CA SER A 153 -7.41 7.41 0.43
C SER A 153 -7.89 6.99 1.82
N PRO A 154 -6.98 6.52 2.70
CA PRO A 154 -7.35 6.17 4.08
C PRO A 154 -7.54 7.39 4.98
N GLN A 155 -7.16 8.56 4.54
CA GLN A 155 -7.23 9.80 5.31
C GLN A 155 -7.45 11.01 4.41
N THR A 156 -8.03 12.04 4.98
CA THR A 156 -8.12 13.36 4.35
C THR A 156 -6.77 14.05 4.38
N GLY A 157 -6.38 14.69 3.28
CA GLY A 157 -5.09 15.35 3.13
C GLY A 157 -4.70 15.60 1.70
N TYR A 158 -3.44 15.35 1.36
CA TYR A 158 -2.85 15.66 0.05
C TYR A 158 -2.11 14.43 -0.48
N LEU A 159 -2.44 14.03 -1.70
CA LEU A 159 -1.82 12.90 -2.39
C LEU A 159 -0.67 13.36 -3.28
N TYR A 160 0.43 12.64 -3.21
CA TYR A 160 1.59 12.80 -4.08
C TYR A 160 1.90 11.44 -4.71
N VAL A 161 2.19 11.43 -6.01
CA VAL A 161 2.61 10.22 -6.73
C VAL A 161 3.98 10.48 -7.32
N ILE A 162 4.93 9.69 -6.88
CA ILE A 162 6.33 9.75 -7.33
C ILE A 162 6.57 8.51 -8.17
N ASP A 163 7.09 8.71 -9.35
CA ASP A 163 7.43 7.65 -10.29
C ASP A 163 8.94 7.49 -10.41
N ARG A 164 9.38 6.24 -10.55
CA ARG A 164 10.78 5.87 -10.79
C ARG A 164 10.86 4.66 -11.70
N GLU A 165 11.68 4.75 -12.74
CA GLU A 165 12.03 3.60 -13.55
C GLU A 165 12.67 2.50 -12.68
N GLN A 166 12.30 1.25 -12.90
CA GLN A 166 12.95 0.10 -12.27
C GLN A 166 13.67 -0.71 -13.33
N TYR A 167 14.96 -0.97 -13.09
CA TYR A 167 15.80 -1.75 -14.00
C TYR A 167 15.89 -3.22 -13.57
N ALA A 168 16.26 -4.10 -14.53
CA ALA A 168 16.38 -5.54 -14.30
C ALA A 168 17.41 -5.88 -13.18
N ASN A 169 18.42 -5.05 -13.00
CA ASN A 169 19.40 -5.16 -11.90
C ASN A 169 18.87 -4.60 -10.56
N LYS A 170 17.59 -4.26 -10.47
CA LYS A 170 16.91 -3.63 -9.32
C LYS A 170 17.36 -2.20 -9.00
N GLN A 171 18.19 -1.59 -9.83
CA GLN A 171 18.46 -0.16 -9.71
C GLN A 171 17.20 0.64 -10.03
N LEU A 172 17.09 1.81 -9.43
CA LEU A 172 16.00 2.75 -9.66
C LEU A 172 16.51 3.96 -10.43
N GLY A 173 15.70 4.46 -11.34
CA GLY A 173 15.93 5.71 -12.04
C GLY A 173 15.74 6.92 -11.16
N GLU A 174 15.88 8.10 -11.75
CA GLU A 174 15.62 9.36 -11.07
C GLU A 174 14.15 9.46 -10.64
N PRO A 175 13.87 10.00 -9.45
CA PRO A 175 12.50 10.15 -8.98
C PRO A 175 11.85 11.39 -9.59
N TYR A 176 10.63 11.22 -10.10
CA TYR A 176 9.81 12.29 -10.62
C TYR A 176 8.47 12.36 -9.90
N LEU A 177 8.10 13.53 -9.39
CA LEU A 177 6.74 13.78 -8.93
C LEU A 177 5.84 13.95 -10.16
N ILE A 178 5.05 12.93 -10.47
CA ILE A 178 4.13 12.91 -11.61
C ILE A 178 2.73 13.43 -11.25
N PHE A 179 2.43 13.50 -9.95
CA PHE A 179 1.22 14.12 -9.42
C PHE A 179 1.50 14.72 -8.03
N PRO A 180 1.08 15.98 -7.77
CA PRO A 180 0.30 16.87 -8.64
C PRO A 180 1.11 17.51 -9.77
N THR A 181 0.45 17.72 -10.90
CA THR A 181 0.90 18.59 -11.99
C THR A 181 -0.29 19.39 -12.50
N SER A 182 -0.09 20.57 -13.08
CA SER A 182 -1.22 21.37 -13.58
C SER A 182 -1.98 20.74 -14.76
N ARG A 183 -1.42 19.68 -15.35
CA ARG A 183 -2.09 18.90 -16.42
C ARG A 183 -3.01 17.80 -15.90
N VAL A 184 -2.82 17.37 -14.66
CA VAL A 184 -3.61 16.34 -14.04
C VAL A 184 -4.42 16.98 -12.92
N ARG A 185 -5.75 16.94 -13.03
CA ARG A 185 -6.69 17.54 -12.07
C ARG A 185 -6.43 19.02 -11.78
N ASN A 186 -5.88 19.76 -12.74
CA ASN A 186 -5.46 21.16 -12.57
C ASN A 186 -4.49 21.38 -11.38
N GLY A 187 -3.74 20.35 -10.98
CA GLY A 187 -2.85 20.41 -9.82
C GLY A 187 -3.54 20.19 -8.47
N ASP A 188 -4.84 19.96 -8.45
CA ASP A 188 -5.57 19.66 -7.20
C ASP A 188 -5.27 18.24 -6.72
N ASN A 189 -4.48 18.18 -5.65
CA ASN A 189 -4.08 16.93 -5.01
C ASN A 189 -4.74 16.71 -3.64
N ALA A 190 -5.75 17.50 -3.31
CA ALA A 190 -6.54 17.27 -2.11
C ALA A 190 -7.32 15.95 -2.22
N VAL A 191 -7.26 15.14 -1.17
CA VAL A 191 -7.99 13.89 -1.06
C VAL A 191 -8.83 13.85 0.20
N THR A 192 -9.96 13.18 0.13
CA THR A 192 -10.85 12.99 1.28
C THR A 192 -10.94 11.50 1.58
N ALA A 193 -10.85 11.12 2.85
CA ALA A 193 -11.05 9.74 3.28
C ALA A 193 -12.38 9.18 2.76
N GLY A 194 -12.35 7.97 2.19
CA GLY A 194 -13.55 7.31 1.66
C GLY A 194 -14.07 7.87 0.34
N ARG A 195 -13.29 8.71 -0.35
CA ARG A 195 -13.57 9.13 -1.73
C ARG A 195 -12.56 8.53 -2.70
N LEU A 196 -13.02 8.30 -3.93
CA LEU A 196 -12.17 7.84 -5.00
C LEU A 196 -11.54 9.02 -5.72
N ILE A 197 -10.24 8.97 -5.92
CA ILE A 197 -9.52 9.85 -6.83
C ILE A 197 -9.00 9.03 -8.01
N GLU A 198 -9.18 9.54 -9.23
CA GLU A 198 -8.66 8.94 -10.45
C GLU A 198 -7.53 9.77 -11.02
N LEU A 199 -6.47 9.10 -11.45
CA LEU A 199 -5.30 9.70 -12.05
C LEU A 199 -4.99 9.03 -13.41
N PRO A 200 -4.98 9.79 -14.48
CA PRO A 200 -5.60 11.12 -14.64
C PRO A 200 -7.11 11.07 -14.41
N SER A 201 -7.76 12.23 -14.19
CA SER A 201 -9.22 12.27 -14.11
C SER A 201 -9.86 11.92 -15.46
N GLN A 202 -11.18 11.71 -15.49
CA GLN A 202 -11.88 11.43 -16.75
C GLN A 202 -11.90 12.64 -17.69
N ASP A 203 -11.79 13.85 -17.12
CA ASP A 203 -11.81 15.13 -17.83
C ASP A 203 -10.42 15.64 -18.22
N ASP A 204 -9.34 15.01 -17.73
CA ASP A 204 -7.98 15.38 -18.12
C ASP A 204 -7.68 14.99 -19.57
N GLN A 205 -6.77 15.71 -20.21
CA GLN A 205 -6.32 15.40 -21.56
C GLN A 205 -4.78 15.38 -21.62
N PRO A 206 -4.22 14.18 -21.88
CA PRO A 206 -4.87 12.87 -22.00
C PRO A 206 -5.40 12.37 -20.66
N ASN A 207 -6.49 11.60 -20.70
CA ASN A 207 -7.08 10.98 -19.51
C ASN A 207 -6.50 9.58 -19.21
N PHE A 208 -5.25 9.36 -19.59
CA PHE A 208 -4.47 8.15 -19.33
C PHE A 208 -2.98 8.48 -19.27
N PHE A 209 -2.20 7.61 -18.63
CA PHE A 209 -0.74 7.56 -18.75
C PHE A 209 -0.36 6.51 -19.77
N THR A 210 0.67 6.78 -20.58
CA THR A 210 1.25 5.79 -21.49
C THR A 210 2.53 5.27 -20.87
N LEU A 211 2.62 3.96 -20.68
CA LEU A 211 3.84 3.31 -20.19
C LEU A 211 4.89 3.30 -21.30
N ARG A 212 6.05 3.83 -21.02
CA ARG A 212 7.13 3.91 -22.00
C ARG A 212 8.44 3.54 -21.32
N SER A 213 9.11 2.55 -21.87
CA SER A 213 10.48 2.26 -21.50
C SER A 213 11.40 3.29 -22.17
N THR A 214 12.04 4.13 -21.40
CA THR A 214 12.91 5.20 -21.93
C THR A 214 14.34 4.76 -22.10
N LYS A 215 14.77 3.73 -21.37
CA LYS A 215 16.13 3.23 -21.38
C LYS A 215 16.20 1.71 -21.51
N ALA A 216 17.30 1.22 -22.08
CA ALA A 216 17.54 -0.21 -22.16
C ALA A 216 17.68 -0.85 -20.76
N GLY A 217 17.07 -2.03 -20.58
CA GLY A 217 17.11 -2.76 -19.30
C GLY A 217 16.05 -2.33 -18.29
N GLU A 218 15.18 -1.41 -18.63
CA GLU A 218 14.03 -1.07 -17.82
C GLU A 218 13.05 -2.25 -17.78
N SER A 219 12.67 -2.65 -16.57
CA SER A 219 11.80 -3.80 -16.28
C SER A 219 10.44 -3.40 -15.73
N GLY A 220 10.23 -2.12 -15.47
CA GLY A 220 8.99 -1.59 -14.92
C GLY A 220 9.15 -0.23 -14.28
N GLU A 221 8.13 0.19 -13.58
CA GLU A 221 8.08 1.45 -12.82
C GLU A 221 7.68 1.20 -11.38
N LEU A 222 8.10 2.08 -10.51
CA LEU A 222 7.82 2.06 -9.09
C LEU A 222 7.10 3.34 -8.70
N LEU A 223 5.80 3.24 -8.47
CA LEU A 223 4.98 4.35 -8.03
C LEU A 223 4.98 4.43 -6.51
N THR A 224 5.49 5.52 -5.94
CA THR A 224 5.36 5.80 -4.51
C THR A 224 4.16 6.70 -4.30
N LEU A 225 3.16 6.20 -3.59
CA LEU A 225 1.96 6.93 -3.19
C LEU A 225 2.17 7.45 -1.79
N LEU A 226 2.13 8.77 -1.63
CA LEU A 226 2.31 9.45 -0.37
C LEU A 226 1.09 10.31 -0.06
N VAL A 227 0.41 10.04 1.05
CA VAL A 227 -0.73 10.83 1.53
C VAL A 227 -0.32 11.54 2.82
N THR A 228 -0.30 12.87 2.78
CA THR A 228 0.08 13.71 3.92
C THR A 228 -1.13 14.50 4.45
N LYS A 229 -1.12 14.84 5.73
CA LYS A 229 -2.17 15.68 6.35
C LYS A 229 -2.08 17.15 5.92
N LYS A 230 -0.86 17.61 5.63
CA LYS A 230 -0.57 19.00 5.21
C LYS A 230 0.20 18.99 3.89
N PRO A 231 0.08 20.04 3.08
CA PRO A 231 0.88 20.15 1.87
C PRO A 231 2.38 20.06 2.17
N ILE A 232 3.13 19.39 1.29
CA ILE A 232 4.59 19.39 1.35
C ILE A 232 5.08 20.75 0.87
N ALA A 233 5.80 21.47 1.74
CA ALA A 233 6.36 22.76 1.40
C ALA A 233 7.52 22.63 0.39
N GLY A 234 7.72 23.67 -0.41
CA GLY A 234 8.85 23.80 -1.33
C GLY A 234 8.70 23.02 -2.64
N LEU A 235 7.55 22.41 -2.92
CA LEU A 235 7.26 21.81 -4.21
C LEU A 235 6.64 22.84 -5.15
N THR A 236 7.28 23.07 -6.29
CA THR A 236 6.75 23.96 -7.34
C THR A 236 5.99 23.13 -8.35
N ILE A 237 4.66 23.24 -8.34
CA ILE A 237 3.78 22.48 -9.23
C ILE A 237 3.66 23.20 -10.57
N GLY A 238 3.99 22.47 -11.64
CA GLY A 238 3.94 22.95 -13.03
C GLY A 238 3.26 21.95 -13.97
N PRO A 239 3.30 22.20 -15.29
CA PRO A 239 2.66 21.32 -16.27
C PRO A 239 3.47 20.04 -16.56
N LYS A 240 4.72 19.97 -16.11
CA LYS A 240 5.61 18.81 -16.27
C LYS A 240 5.87 18.14 -14.92
N PRO A 241 6.18 16.84 -14.91
CA PRO A 241 6.69 16.17 -13.72
C PRO A 241 7.87 16.95 -13.11
N LEU A 242 7.91 17.04 -11.80
CA LEU A 242 8.99 17.70 -11.06
C LEU A 242 10.06 16.67 -10.70
N ALA A 243 11.28 16.88 -11.17
CA ALA A 243 12.41 16.07 -10.74
C ALA A 243 12.66 16.29 -9.24
N LEU A 244 12.72 15.21 -8.48
CA LEU A 244 13.07 15.21 -7.08
C LEU A 244 14.52 14.75 -6.92
N THR A 245 15.15 15.10 -5.80
CA THR A 245 16.46 14.53 -5.49
C THR A 245 16.32 13.17 -4.81
N GLU A 246 17.30 12.29 -5.04
CA GLU A 246 17.41 11.01 -4.31
C GLU A 246 17.37 11.22 -2.79
N GLY A 247 18.07 12.26 -2.31
CA GLY A 247 18.09 12.60 -0.89
C GLY A 247 16.72 12.96 -0.32
N GLN A 248 15.87 13.64 -1.09
CA GLN A 248 14.51 13.96 -0.71
C GLN A 248 13.66 12.70 -0.54
N VAL A 249 13.65 11.83 -1.56
CA VAL A 249 12.85 10.61 -1.55
C VAL A 249 13.37 9.64 -0.48
N ALA A 250 14.68 9.51 -0.34
CA ALA A 250 15.29 8.69 0.71
C ALA A 250 14.96 9.21 2.12
N ALA A 251 14.90 10.51 2.31
CA ALA A 251 14.50 11.11 3.58
C ALA A 251 13.04 10.81 3.92
N TRP A 252 12.13 10.92 2.94
CA TRP A 252 10.72 10.57 3.12
C TRP A 252 10.53 9.07 3.39
N GLN A 253 11.24 8.20 2.66
CA GLN A 253 11.22 6.76 2.88
C GLN A 253 11.74 6.40 4.28
N LYS A 254 12.84 7.03 4.72
CA LYS A 254 13.38 6.82 6.06
C LYS A 254 12.45 7.31 7.17
N GLN A 255 11.80 8.44 6.96
CA GLN A 255 10.93 9.06 7.96
C GLN A 255 9.55 8.40 8.05
N TRP A 256 8.94 8.06 6.90
CA TRP A 256 7.54 7.65 6.79
C TRP A 256 7.35 6.22 6.27
N GLY A 257 8.40 5.58 5.77
CA GLY A 257 8.33 4.18 5.34
C GLY A 257 8.04 3.27 6.52
N LYS A 258 7.03 2.44 6.37
CA LYS A 258 6.58 1.44 7.36
C LYS A 258 6.45 0.09 6.66
N PRO A 259 6.45 -1.02 7.39
CA PRO A 259 6.06 -2.31 6.83
C PRO A 259 4.66 -2.24 6.21
N VAL A 260 4.51 -2.84 5.03
CA VAL A 260 3.27 -2.82 4.26
C VAL A 260 2.78 -4.24 4.04
N GLU A 261 1.50 -4.49 4.26
CA GLU A 261 0.82 -5.69 3.77
C GLU A 261 0.03 -5.35 2.51
N GLN A 262 0.18 -6.18 1.50
CA GLN A 262 -0.54 -6.07 0.24
C GLN A 262 -1.57 -7.20 0.13
N LEU A 263 -2.82 -6.83 -0.03
CA LEU A 263 -3.95 -7.71 -0.21
C LEU A 263 -4.53 -7.50 -1.59
N GLU A 264 -4.86 -8.57 -2.31
CA GLU A 264 -5.37 -8.50 -3.67
C GLU A 264 -6.75 -9.16 -3.80
N LEU A 265 -7.65 -8.51 -4.54
CA LEU A 265 -9.00 -8.97 -4.81
C LEU A 265 -8.98 -10.25 -5.63
N VAL A 266 -9.57 -11.31 -5.10
CA VAL A 266 -9.66 -12.60 -5.77
C VAL A 266 -10.65 -12.51 -6.94
N GLY A 267 -10.19 -12.88 -8.14
CA GLY A 267 -11.02 -12.85 -9.35
C GLY A 267 -11.36 -11.41 -9.83
N GLY A 268 -10.60 -10.40 -9.40
CA GLY A 268 -10.76 -9.02 -9.88
C GLY A 268 -10.06 -8.76 -11.21
N VAL A 269 -8.88 -9.36 -11.41
CA VAL A 269 -8.04 -9.16 -12.60
C VAL A 269 -8.81 -9.50 -13.88
N GLY A 270 -8.68 -8.65 -14.89
CA GLY A 270 -9.38 -8.77 -16.19
C GLY A 270 -10.84 -8.34 -16.16
N LYS A 271 -11.42 -8.02 -14.99
CA LYS A 271 -12.76 -7.43 -14.95
C LYS A 271 -12.74 -6.02 -15.50
N THR A 272 -13.72 -5.74 -16.33
CA THR A 272 -13.92 -4.42 -16.92
C THR A 272 -14.53 -3.46 -15.92
N TRP A 273 -14.32 -2.20 -16.17
CA TRP A 273 -14.84 -1.09 -15.38
C TRP A 273 -16.37 -1.12 -15.30
N THR A 274 -16.92 -1.05 -14.11
CA THR A 274 -18.36 -0.97 -13.92
C THR A 274 -18.84 0.48 -14.02
N LYS A 275 -20.14 0.67 -14.29
CA LYS A 275 -20.73 2.01 -14.27
C LYS A 275 -20.61 2.66 -12.89
N ALA A 276 -20.72 1.87 -11.82
CA ALA A 276 -20.58 2.38 -10.46
C ALA A 276 -19.16 2.90 -10.18
N GLU A 277 -18.13 2.20 -10.66
CA GLU A 277 -16.73 2.65 -10.55
C GLU A 277 -16.48 3.90 -11.39
N GLN A 278 -17.01 3.94 -12.61
CA GLN A 278 -16.92 5.11 -13.47
C GLN A 278 -17.52 6.35 -12.79
N GLN A 279 -18.74 6.22 -12.26
CA GLN A 279 -19.43 7.31 -11.57
C GLN A 279 -18.69 7.74 -10.30
N ALA A 280 -18.19 6.78 -9.52
CA ALA A 280 -17.43 7.10 -8.32
C ALA A 280 -16.17 7.92 -8.63
N GLY A 281 -15.48 7.59 -9.73
CA GLY A 281 -14.29 8.30 -10.18
C GLY A 281 -14.61 9.66 -10.82
N ALA A 282 -15.67 9.76 -11.62
CA ALA A 282 -16.06 11.00 -12.29
C ALA A 282 -16.48 12.10 -11.30
N ASP A 283 -17.28 11.74 -10.31
CA ASP A 283 -17.79 12.70 -9.34
C ASP A 283 -16.72 13.22 -8.39
N GLY A 284 -15.79 12.36 -7.95
CA GLY A 284 -14.67 12.71 -7.03
C GLY A 284 -15.10 13.35 -5.71
N THR A 285 -16.37 13.72 -5.59
CA THR A 285 -16.97 14.38 -4.40
C THR A 285 -17.80 13.42 -3.57
N ARG A 286 -18.32 12.34 -4.17
CA ARG A 286 -19.15 11.34 -3.53
C ARG A 286 -18.32 10.45 -2.58
N LEU A 287 -18.84 10.21 -1.39
CA LEU A 287 -18.29 9.18 -0.52
C LEU A 287 -18.63 7.79 -1.07
N LEU A 288 -17.66 6.90 -1.05
CA LEU A 288 -17.90 5.50 -1.36
C LEU A 288 -18.77 4.85 -0.29
N THR A 289 -19.65 3.98 -0.74
CA THR A 289 -20.54 3.17 0.11
C THR A 289 -20.08 1.71 0.12
N GLN A 290 -20.67 0.92 0.99
CA GLN A 290 -20.40 -0.52 1.05
C GLN A 290 -20.87 -1.28 -0.21
N GLU A 291 -21.74 -0.69 -1.01
CA GLU A 291 -22.24 -1.25 -2.27
C GLU A 291 -21.28 -1.00 -3.44
N ASP A 292 -20.40 0.00 -3.30
CA ASP A 292 -19.43 0.29 -4.34
C ASP A 292 -18.36 -0.82 -4.43
N PRO A 293 -17.93 -1.18 -5.64
CA PRO A 293 -16.90 -2.20 -5.83
C PRO A 293 -15.63 -1.88 -5.03
N GLY A 294 -15.06 -2.91 -4.42
CA GLY A 294 -13.80 -2.77 -3.70
C GLY A 294 -12.62 -2.54 -4.66
N PRO A 295 -11.51 -1.94 -4.21
CA PRO A 295 -10.31 -1.77 -5.02
C PRO A 295 -9.69 -3.12 -5.40
N GLN A 296 -8.85 -3.15 -6.44
CA GLN A 296 -8.12 -4.36 -6.82
C GLN A 296 -7.10 -4.76 -5.77
N THR A 297 -6.41 -3.78 -5.19
CA THR A 297 -5.36 -3.99 -4.20
C THR A 297 -5.60 -3.10 -2.99
N ILE A 298 -5.43 -3.66 -1.81
CA ILE A 298 -5.44 -2.93 -0.54
C ILE A 298 -4.04 -2.99 0.05
N TYR A 299 -3.45 -1.83 0.30
CA TYR A 299 -2.20 -1.68 1.03
C TYR A 299 -2.52 -1.32 2.48
N ARG A 300 -2.04 -2.12 3.41
CA ARG A 300 -2.22 -1.92 4.85
C ARG A 300 -0.92 -1.48 5.47
N VAL A 301 -0.98 -0.44 6.26
CA VAL A 301 0.18 0.12 6.96
C VAL A 301 -0.26 0.61 8.32
N VAL A 302 0.59 0.43 9.35
CA VAL A 302 0.38 1.00 10.68
C VAL A 302 1.16 2.29 10.80
N THR A 303 0.45 3.39 11.03
CA THR A 303 1.04 4.73 11.22
C THR A 303 0.49 5.35 12.49
N HIS A 304 1.12 6.40 12.99
CA HIS A 304 0.49 7.26 13.98
C HIS A 304 -0.52 8.20 13.31
N THR A 305 -1.48 8.70 14.08
CA THR A 305 -2.65 9.47 13.58
C THR A 305 -2.27 10.64 12.68
N GLU A 306 -1.17 11.34 12.97
CA GLU A 306 -0.71 12.50 12.20
C GLU A 306 0.38 12.18 11.19
N GLU A 307 0.87 10.93 11.15
CA GLU A 307 1.90 10.54 10.20
C GLU A 307 1.33 10.37 8.79
N PRO A 308 2.13 10.67 7.76
CA PRO A 308 1.82 10.34 6.38
C PRO A 308 1.69 8.82 6.15
N VAL A 309 0.89 8.46 5.16
CA VAL A 309 0.82 7.10 4.61
C VAL A 309 1.69 7.05 3.37
N LEU A 310 2.70 6.18 3.37
CA LEU A 310 3.59 5.96 2.23
C LEU A 310 3.54 4.49 1.84
N VAL A 311 3.16 4.22 0.60
CA VAL A 311 3.15 2.87 0.02
C VAL A 311 3.78 2.90 -1.37
N THR A 312 4.33 1.77 -1.78
CA THR A 312 4.96 1.62 -3.09
C THR A 312 4.24 0.56 -3.90
N VAL A 313 3.93 0.90 -5.15
CA VAL A 313 3.22 0.07 -6.12
C VAL A 313 4.15 -0.20 -7.29
N GLY A 314 4.47 -1.47 -7.56
CA GLY A 314 5.30 -1.84 -8.71
C GLY A 314 4.45 -2.08 -9.95
N LEU A 315 4.85 -1.50 -11.08
CA LEU A 315 4.35 -1.81 -12.40
C LEU A 315 5.43 -2.56 -13.16
N ARG A 316 5.20 -3.81 -13.51
CA ARG A 316 6.19 -4.65 -14.19
C ARG A 316 5.93 -4.68 -15.68
N TYR A 317 6.99 -4.58 -16.48
CA TYR A 317 6.90 -4.75 -17.92
C TYR A 317 7.11 -6.21 -18.30
N ARG A 318 6.32 -6.66 -19.28
CA ARG A 318 6.53 -7.96 -19.91
C ARG A 318 7.83 -7.90 -20.71
N GLU A 319 8.72 -8.84 -20.48
CA GLU A 319 9.87 -9.01 -21.37
C GLU A 319 9.39 -9.33 -22.78
N THR A 320 9.69 -8.43 -23.72
CA THR A 320 9.45 -8.71 -25.14
C THR A 320 10.61 -9.58 -25.65
N GLU A 321 10.27 -10.66 -26.36
CA GLU A 321 11.26 -11.60 -26.93
C GLU A 321 12.35 -10.90 -27.77
N ALA A 322 12.04 -9.74 -28.35
CA ALA A 322 13.01 -8.93 -29.08
C ALA A 322 14.12 -8.35 -28.18
N LYS A 323 13.80 -7.98 -26.93
CA LYS A 323 14.78 -7.50 -25.95
C LYS A 323 15.65 -8.65 -25.45
N SER A 324 15.07 -9.84 -25.26
CA SER A 324 15.79 -11.06 -24.84
C SER A 324 16.82 -11.50 -25.88
N LYS A 325 16.47 -11.51 -27.18
CA LYS A 325 17.40 -11.87 -28.25
C LYS A 325 18.58 -10.88 -28.39
N LYS A 326 18.33 -9.60 -28.20
CA LYS A 326 19.35 -8.56 -28.28
C LYS A 326 20.33 -8.64 -27.10
N GLN A 327 19.85 -9.02 -25.95
CA GLN A 327 20.65 -9.20 -24.73
C GLN A 327 21.52 -10.47 -24.80
N GLN A 328 20.99 -11.56 -25.37
CA GLN A 328 21.77 -12.78 -25.65
C GLN A 328 22.83 -12.56 -26.75
N ALA A 329 22.53 -11.81 -27.78
CA ALA A 329 23.49 -11.49 -28.85
C ALA A 329 24.65 -10.62 -28.36
N SER A 330 24.44 -9.76 -27.37
CA SER A 330 25.49 -8.92 -26.77
C SER A 330 26.31 -9.65 -25.69
N ALA A 331 25.84 -10.78 -25.20
CA ALA A 331 26.51 -11.57 -24.14
C ALA A 331 27.40 -12.70 -24.70
N THR A 332 27.44 -12.95 -26.02
CA THR A 332 28.30 -13.95 -26.60
C THR A 332 29.69 -13.35 -26.75
N PRO A 333 30.70 -13.78 -25.95
CA PRO A 333 32.07 -13.31 -26.13
C PRO A 333 32.61 -13.81 -27.49
N ALA A 334 33.19 -12.91 -28.26
CA ALA A 334 33.91 -13.27 -29.49
C ALA A 334 35.02 -14.29 -29.13
N SER A 335 34.77 -15.55 -29.45
CA SER A 335 35.77 -16.59 -29.38
C SER A 335 36.84 -16.24 -30.41
N LYS A 336 38.06 -15.91 -29.91
CA LYS A 336 39.28 -15.89 -30.65
C LYS A 336 39.94 -17.22 -30.54
#